data_4b195a3d0d977b3a40f18c96efd120ea
#
_entry.id   4b195a3d0d977b3a40f18c96efd120ea
#
_cell.length_a   1.000
_cell.length_b   1.000
_cell.length_c   1.000
_cell.angle_alpha   90.00
_cell.angle_beta   90.00
_cell.angle_gamma   90.00
#
_symmetry.space_group_name_H-M   'P 1'
#
loop_
_entity.id
_entity.type
_entity.pdbx_description
1 polymer ?
#
loop_
_entity_poly.entity_id
_entity_poly.type
_entity_poly.pdbx_seq_one_letter_code
_entity_poly.pdbx_strand_id
1 'polypeptide(L)'
;MFSFQQFLSEEVATGDFPEGVFGDLSVEKKSENSKTAVFVVRSTDRLGDRDEIVRNLKQAGIKAEVREKAGQGVDPIFIDSHFDVKVILLLKPKSGGIGETTLNASITELFPAIAWETGYKMTTNIDDFYTHLLEQDPSKLTCVMQSDVAAAVDTIQKASESSKFSEKMLNAMGVYKYLQDENKSKRIKQVYWGYRAKPTGVPKNHPGDIFIEFTDGEMLGVSLKAGGKKTKEPKLNTYVNPVFTAFKQTRKVSVLRRELHTKVFKQIEGMPSSGQYDKSKKRVTSALLVKLNKDDNAKYEKLYDEHLEICRKSIIDLFNANKDTTLDYIRSEVLRDAPEVPTKVIKAVKDTFEEITSDDELGVFLPMVKFVKAYPSTTSKQNWFIELKSRDTTVTMEMSIRTNKSGNAGQKKLGQFFNLAIKYNSLSTK
;
A
#
# COMPACT_ATOMS: atom_id res chain seq x y z
N MET A 1 -6.55 48.82 29.17
CA MET A 1 -5.58 47.72 29.41
C MET A 1 -6.41 46.47 29.55
N PHE A 2 -6.72 45.79 28.43
CA PHE A 2 -7.52 44.56 28.41
C PHE A 2 -6.55 43.39 28.49
N SER A 3 -6.65 42.60 29.56
CA SER A 3 -5.97 41.37 29.78
C SER A 3 -6.50 40.34 28.78
N PHE A 4 -5.65 39.89 27.88
CA PHE A 4 -5.89 38.73 27.01
C PHE A 4 -5.75 37.48 27.90
N GLN A 5 -6.84 37.01 28.50
CA GLN A 5 -6.90 35.63 29.00
C GLN A 5 -6.89 34.71 27.79
N GLN A 6 -5.75 34.07 27.57
CA GLN A 6 -5.65 32.88 26.73
C GLN A 6 -6.64 31.84 27.29
N PHE A 7 -7.73 31.64 26.58
CA PHE A 7 -8.51 30.41 26.69
C PHE A 7 -7.62 29.28 26.13
N LEU A 8 -6.88 28.66 27.04
CA LEU A 8 -6.37 27.31 26.79
C LEU A 8 -7.62 26.43 26.77
N SER A 9 -8.12 26.05 25.58
CA SER A 9 -9.06 24.97 25.48
C SER A 9 -8.36 23.73 26.06
N GLU A 10 -8.87 23.19 27.16
CA GLU A 10 -8.35 21.96 27.73
C GLU A 10 -8.47 20.88 26.64
N GLU A 11 -7.35 20.25 26.31
CA GLU A 11 -7.34 19.15 25.35
C GLU A 11 -8.10 17.97 25.91
N VAL A 12 -9.02 17.38 25.13
CA VAL A 12 -9.76 16.18 25.57
C VAL A 12 -8.79 15.01 25.71
N ALA A 13 -8.70 14.45 26.89
CA ALA A 13 -7.88 13.28 27.22
C ALA A 13 -8.74 12.00 27.33
N THR A 14 -8.10 10.85 27.34
CA THR A 14 -8.80 9.58 27.60
C THR A 14 -9.38 9.50 29.02
N GLY A 15 -8.78 10.22 29.98
CA GLY A 15 -9.26 10.34 31.35
C GLY A 15 -10.54 11.16 31.51
N ASP A 16 -10.97 11.93 30.51
CA ASP A 16 -12.18 12.73 30.53
C ASP A 16 -13.44 11.89 30.24
N PHE A 17 -13.28 10.66 29.81
CA PHE A 17 -14.38 9.74 29.66
C PHE A 17 -14.74 9.09 31.02
N PRO A 18 -16.02 8.83 31.26
CA PRO A 18 -16.44 8.13 32.47
C PRO A 18 -15.75 6.76 32.62
N GLU A 19 -15.43 6.42 33.85
CA GLU A 19 -14.83 5.12 34.18
C GLU A 19 -15.68 3.97 33.64
N GLY A 20 -15.03 2.95 33.08
CA GLY A 20 -15.69 1.77 32.52
C GLY A 20 -16.28 1.93 31.11
N VAL A 21 -16.28 3.13 30.51
CA VAL A 21 -16.81 3.32 29.15
C VAL A 21 -16.12 2.41 28.12
N PHE A 22 -14.84 2.22 28.25
CA PHE A 22 -14.05 1.40 27.33
C PHE A 22 -13.71 0.01 27.88
N GLY A 23 -14.07 -0.31 29.15
CA GLY A 23 -13.66 -1.56 29.79
C GLY A 23 -12.15 -1.77 29.69
N ASP A 24 -11.73 -2.96 29.24
CA ASP A 24 -10.31 -3.33 29.06
C ASP A 24 -9.75 -2.93 27.68
N LEU A 25 -10.47 -2.14 26.90
CA LEU A 25 -10.03 -1.76 25.57
C LEU A 25 -8.94 -0.68 25.63
N SER A 26 -7.92 -0.83 24.81
CA SER A 26 -6.88 0.18 24.62
C SER A 26 -7.43 1.35 23.80
N VAL A 27 -7.27 2.56 24.33
CA VAL A 27 -7.71 3.81 23.68
C VAL A 27 -6.54 4.76 23.56
N GLU A 28 -6.32 5.28 22.36
CA GLU A 28 -5.27 6.25 22.06
C GLU A 28 -5.84 7.50 21.36
N LYS A 29 -5.41 8.70 21.77
CA LYS A 29 -5.73 9.93 21.04
C LYS A 29 -4.91 10.00 19.77
N LYS A 30 -5.57 10.04 18.63
CA LYS A 30 -4.93 10.06 17.30
C LYS A 30 -4.62 11.47 16.82
N SER A 31 -5.54 12.40 17.03
CA SER A 31 -5.42 13.80 16.60
C SER A 31 -6.46 14.65 17.29
N GLU A 32 -6.14 15.92 17.44
CA GLU A 32 -7.06 16.94 17.93
C GLU A 32 -6.81 18.27 17.20
N ASN A 33 -7.86 19.05 17.05
CA ASN A 33 -7.84 20.43 16.59
C ASN A 33 -8.96 21.20 17.30
N SER A 34 -9.09 22.50 17.08
CA SER A 34 -10.07 23.38 17.74
C SER A 34 -11.55 22.98 17.57
N LYS A 35 -11.85 21.96 16.77
CA LYS A 35 -13.24 21.53 16.48
C LYS A 35 -13.48 20.02 16.72
N THR A 36 -12.42 19.21 16.71
CA THR A 36 -12.59 17.77 16.71
C THR A 36 -11.41 17.06 17.34
N ALA A 37 -11.67 16.16 18.28
CA ALA A 37 -10.73 15.17 18.81
C ALA A 37 -11.06 13.78 18.26
N VAL A 38 -10.05 13.03 17.84
CA VAL A 38 -10.21 11.69 17.28
C VAL A 38 -9.45 10.69 18.13
N PHE A 39 -10.16 9.69 18.64
CA PHE A 39 -9.60 8.57 19.40
C PHE A 39 -9.69 7.28 18.60
N VAL A 40 -8.72 6.41 18.78
CA VAL A 40 -8.72 5.04 18.26
C VAL A 40 -8.89 4.07 19.40
N VAL A 41 -9.95 3.29 19.33
CA VAL A 41 -10.24 2.19 20.26
C VAL A 41 -9.83 0.88 19.59
N ARG A 42 -8.95 0.11 20.24
CA ARG A 42 -8.45 -1.17 19.73
C ARG A 42 -9.32 -2.32 20.25
N SER A 43 -9.87 -3.09 19.32
CA SER A 43 -10.87 -4.11 19.60
C SER A 43 -10.67 -5.37 18.77
N THR A 44 -10.93 -6.53 19.35
CA THR A 44 -11.00 -7.83 18.67
C THR A 44 -12.39 -8.08 18.08
N ASP A 45 -13.45 -7.63 18.76
CA ASP A 45 -14.83 -7.64 18.28
C ASP A 45 -15.35 -6.20 18.10
N ARG A 46 -14.95 -5.57 17.01
CA ARG A 46 -15.24 -4.15 16.76
C ARG A 46 -16.71 -3.79 16.71
N LEU A 47 -17.59 -4.72 16.36
CA LEU A 47 -19.04 -4.47 16.33
C LEU A 47 -19.64 -4.59 17.71
N GLY A 48 -19.33 -5.66 18.44
CA GLY A 48 -19.78 -5.86 19.82
C GLY A 48 -19.27 -4.76 20.74
N ASP A 49 -17.97 -4.48 20.72
CA ASP A 49 -17.36 -3.45 21.55
C ASP A 49 -17.88 -2.03 21.21
N ARG A 50 -18.18 -1.75 19.93
CA ARG A 50 -18.82 -0.48 19.55
C ARG A 50 -20.18 -0.32 20.21
N ASP A 51 -20.99 -1.35 20.11
CA ASP A 51 -22.37 -1.31 20.65
C ASP A 51 -22.35 -1.28 22.17
N GLU A 52 -21.34 -1.89 22.79
CA GLU A 52 -21.09 -1.80 24.23
C GLU A 52 -20.65 -0.40 24.65
N ILE A 53 -19.68 0.21 23.99
CA ILE A 53 -19.24 1.59 24.27
C ILE A 53 -20.41 2.56 24.14
N VAL A 54 -21.24 2.44 23.11
CA VAL A 54 -22.42 3.30 22.94
C VAL A 54 -23.38 3.13 24.10
N ARG A 55 -23.61 1.91 24.58
CA ARG A 55 -24.45 1.62 25.76
C ARG A 55 -23.87 2.25 27.03
N ASN A 56 -22.57 2.08 27.26
CA ASN A 56 -21.87 2.61 28.42
C ASN A 56 -21.89 4.15 28.44
N LEU A 57 -21.62 4.79 27.30
CA LEU A 57 -21.75 6.24 27.14
C LEU A 57 -23.18 6.72 27.45
N LYS A 58 -24.19 6.02 26.94
CA LYS A 58 -25.59 6.35 27.20
C LYS A 58 -25.95 6.19 28.70
N GLN A 59 -25.44 5.15 29.36
CA GLN A 59 -25.63 4.96 30.81
C GLN A 59 -24.96 6.07 31.62
N ALA A 60 -23.84 6.58 31.15
CA ALA A 60 -23.16 7.73 31.75
C ALA A 60 -23.79 9.10 31.37
N GLY A 61 -24.94 9.12 30.69
CA GLY A 61 -25.63 10.34 30.31
C GLY A 61 -25.02 11.05 29.09
N ILE A 62 -24.07 10.43 28.38
CA ILE A 62 -23.41 11.00 27.23
C ILE A 62 -24.15 10.59 25.95
N LYS A 63 -24.63 11.60 25.20
CA LYS A 63 -25.28 11.36 23.91
C LYS A 63 -24.23 10.99 22.85
N ALA A 64 -24.23 9.73 22.44
CA ALA A 64 -23.34 9.19 21.42
C ALA A 64 -24.14 8.58 20.27
N GLU A 65 -23.69 8.81 19.05
CA GLU A 65 -24.35 8.32 17.83
C GLU A 65 -23.37 7.58 16.94
N VAL A 66 -23.79 6.42 16.42
CA VAL A 66 -23.07 5.70 15.38
C VAL A 66 -23.44 6.32 14.04
N ARG A 67 -22.45 6.89 13.36
CA ARG A 67 -22.66 7.52 12.05
C ARG A 67 -21.77 6.91 11.00
N GLU A 68 -22.34 6.78 9.82
CA GLU A 68 -21.63 6.29 8.67
C GLU A 68 -20.43 7.19 8.30
N LYS A 69 -19.25 6.59 8.14
CA LYS A 69 -18.05 7.28 7.66
C LYS A 69 -17.35 6.45 6.60
N ALA A 70 -17.23 7.02 5.40
CA ALA A 70 -16.56 6.38 4.29
C ALA A 70 -15.12 5.95 4.66
N GLY A 71 -14.74 4.74 4.25
CA GLY A 71 -13.40 4.21 4.47
C GLY A 71 -13.16 3.57 5.85
N GLN A 72 -14.14 3.55 6.75
CA GLN A 72 -14.06 2.83 8.02
C GLN A 72 -14.71 1.45 7.88
N GLY A 73 -14.06 0.40 8.38
CA GLY A 73 -14.59 -0.97 8.33
C GLY A 73 -15.74 -1.20 9.32
N VAL A 74 -15.81 -0.40 10.38
CA VAL A 74 -16.89 -0.30 11.35
C VAL A 74 -17.20 1.17 11.52
N ASP A 75 -18.48 1.51 11.58
CA ASP A 75 -18.92 2.89 11.70
C ASP A 75 -18.48 3.49 13.03
N PRO A 76 -17.87 4.69 13.02
CA PRO A 76 -17.39 5.34 14.23
C PRO A 76 -18.54 5.86 15.11
N ILE A 77 -18.23 6.08 16.38
CA ILE A 77 -19.10 6.73 17.35
C ILE A 77 -18.77 8.23 17.36
N PHE A 78 -19.79 9.06 17.33
CA PHE A 78 -19.69 10.52 17.40
C PHE A 78 -20.32 11.01 18.70
N ILE A 79 -19.62 11.91 19.41
CA ILE A 79 -20.09 12.63 20.58
C ILE A 79 -19.97 14.12 20.24
N ASP A 80 -21.12 14.78 20.04
CA ASP A 80 -21.15 16.16 19.52
C ASP A 80 -21.28 17.24 20.61
N SER A 81 -21.72 16.89 21.83
CA SER A 81 -22.21 17.89 22.79
C SER A 81 -21.82 17.63 24.25
N HIS A 82 -20.84 16.80 24.52
CA HIS A 82 -20.40 16.51 25.90
C HIS A 82 -19.04 17.14 26.23
N PHE A 83 -18.18 17.26 25.22
CA PHE A 83 -16.86 17.88 25.31
C PHE A 83 -16.86 19.22 24.57
N ASP A 84 -15.87 20.05 24.85
CA ASP A 84 -15.71 21.37 24.17
C ASP A 84 -15.51 21.23 22.65
N VAL A 85 -15.03 20.07 22.23
CA VAL A 85 -14.86 19.69 20.82
C VAL A 85 -15.65 18.44 20.49
N LYS A 86 -16.00 18.26 19.23
CA LYS A 86 -16.61 17.03 18.75
C LYS A 86 -15.64 15.86 18.89
N VAL A 87 -16.05 14.78 19.56
CA VAL A 87 -15.26 13.58 19.71
C VAL A 87 -15.69 12.51 18.70
N ILE A 88 -14.70 11.87 18.08
CA ILE A 88 -14.91 10.75 17.16
C ILE A 88 -14.11 9.55 17.67
N LEU A 89 -14.81 8.46 18.00
CA LEU A 89 -14.19 7.19 18.38
C LEU A 89 -14.15 6.25 17.18
N LEU A 90 -12.96 5.90 16.75
CA LEU A 90 -12.70 4.99 15.62
C LEU A 90 -12.36 3.60 16.14
N LEU A 91 -13.24 2.62 15.95
CA LEU A 91 -12.91 1.24 16.31
C LEU A 91 -12.01 0.62 15.22
N LYS A 92 -10.82 0.30 15.64
CA LYS A 92 -9.82 -0.39 14.80
C LYS A 92 -9.61 -1.81 15.35
N PRO A 93 -9.22 -2.77 14.49
CA PRO A 93 -8.84 -4.06 15.04
C PRO A 93 -7.78 -3.81 16.11
N LYS A 94 -7.96 -4.45 17.28
CA LYS A 94 -6.84 -4.65 18.20
C LYS A 94 -5.77 -5.21 17.28
N SER A 95 -4.71 -4.48 17.06
CA SER A 95 -3.71 -4.91 16.11
C SER A 95 -3.30 -6.34 16.48
N GLY A 96 -3.96 -7.28 15.89
CA GLY A 96 -3.41 -8.61 15.75
C GLY A 96 -2.19 -8.34 14.90
N GLY A 97 -1.02 -8.24 15.47
CA GLY A 97 0.26 -7.93 14.90
C GLY A 97 0.36 -7.70 13.37
N ILE A 98 1.44 -7.33 12.88
CA ILE A 98 1.77 -7.30 11.44
C ILE A 98 1.15 -8.55 10.78
N GLY A 99 0.23 -8.36 9.82
CA GLY A 99 -0.38 -9.49 9.10
C GLY A 99 0.70 -10.30 8.38
N GLU A 100 0.53 -11.60 8.24
CA GLU A 100 1.58 -12.53 7.77
C GLU A 100 2.30 -12.06 6.51
N THR A 101 1.60 -11.49 5.54
CA THR A 101 2.23 -10.95 4.31
C THR A 101 3.18 -9.79 4.63
N THR A 102 2.79 -8.90 5.52
CA THR A 102 3.62 -7.75 5.94
C THR A 102 4.77 -8.23 6.81
N LEU A 103 4.51 -9.18 7.74
CA LEU A 103 5.54 -9.80 8.57
C LEU A 103 6.64 -10.43 7.71
N ASN A 104 6.24 -11.20 6.71
CA ASN A 104 7.16 -11.85 5.78
C ASN A 104 8.03 -10.87 4.99
N ALA A 105 7.46 -9.75 4.57
CA ALA A 105 8.21 -8.68 3.92
C ALA A 105 9.18 -8.03 4.92
N SER A 106 8.67 -7.63 6.09
CA SER A 106 9.45 -6.95 7.13
C SER A 106 10.65 -7.78 7.64
N ILE A 107 10.52 -9.11 7.76
CA ILE A 107 11.66 -9.99 8.10
C ILE A 107 12.79 -9.83 7.07
N THR A 108 12.44 -9.86 5.79
CA THR A 108 13.42 -9.76 4.70
C THR A 108 14.07 -8.38 4.61
N GLU A 109 13.37 -7.34 5.03
CA GLU A 109 13.79 -5.94 4.90
C GLU A 109 14.51 -5.42 6.16
N LEU A 110 13.94 -5.65 7.34
CA LEU A 110 14.43 -5.11 8.61
C LEU A 110 15.69 -5.85 9.12
N PHE A 111 15.68 -7.16 9.08
CA PHE A 111 16.71 -7.96 9.73
C PHE A 111 18.11 -7.77 9.16
N PRO A 112 18.31 -7.65 7.82
CA PRO A 112 19.63 -7.31 7.31
C PRO A 112 20.08 -5.89 7.69
N ALA A 113 19.16 -4.93 7.86
CA ALA A 113 19.50 -3.60 8.33
C ALA A 113 19.97 -3.61 9.80
N ILE A 114 19.30 -4.38 10.67
CA ILE A 114 19.75 -4.56 12.06
C ILE A 114 21.10 -5.28 12.10
N ALA A 115 21.27 -6.36 11.34
CA ALA A 115 22.56 -7.08 11.29
C ALA A 115 23.69 -6.16 10.84
N TRP A 116 23.44 -5.27 9.88
CA TRP A 116 24.41 -4.29 9.42
C TRP A 116 24.80 -3.31 10.52
N GLU A 117 23.81 -2.71 11.18
CA GLU A 117 24.04 -1.71 12.22
C GLU A 117 24.74 -2.29 13.46
N THR A 118 24.35 -3.49 13.89
CA THR A 118 24.92 -4.16 15.05
C THR A 118 26.27 -4.83 14.77
N GLY A 119 26.69 -4.90 13.49
CA GLY A 119 27.88 -5.61 13.07
C GLY A 119 27.76 -7.14 13.17
N TYR A 120 26.54 -7.66 13.35
CA TYR A 120 26.31 -9.09 13.43
C TYR A 120 26.52 -9.76 12.08
N LYS A 121 27.40 -10.77 12.05
CA LYS A 121 27.64 -11.54 10.84
C LYS A 121 26.55 -12.61 10.67
N MET A 122 25.60 -12.35 9.80
CA MET A 122 24.57 -13.35 9.47
C MET A 122 25.19 -14.61 8.94
N THR A 123 24.83 -15.74 9.55
CA THR A 123 25.24 -17.09 9.17
C THR A 123 24.00 -17.93 8.83
N THR A 124 24.20 -19.15 8.35
CA THR A 124 23.10 -20.11 8.11
C THR A 124 22.43 -20.60 9.41
N ASN A 125 23.00 -20.29 10.56
CA ASN A 125 22.37 -20.56 11.86
C ASN A 125 21.31 -19.49 12.14
N ILE A 126 20.08 -19.80 11.71
CA ILE A 126 18.92 -18.90 11.83
C ILE A 126 18.58 -18.64 13.31
N ASP A 127 18.71 -19.64 14.17
CA ASP A 127 18.32 -19.55 15.57
C ASP A 127 19.24 -18.60 16.35
N ASP A 128 20.54 -18.66 16.12
CA ASP A 128 21.51 -17.74 16.75
C ASP A 128 21.24 -16.31 16.32
N PHE A 129 20.99 -16.08 15.03
CA PHE A 129 20.67 -14.76 14.53
C PHE A 129 19.34 -14.25 15.10
N TYR A 130 18.33 -15.11 15.18
CA TYR A 130 17.04 -14.70 15.76
C TYR A 130 17.15 -14.39 17.25
N THR A 131 17.95 -15.16 17.99
CA THR A 131 18.28 -14.85 19.39
C THR A 131 18.91 -13.46 19.52
N HIS A 132 19.90 -13.15 18.66
CA HIS A 132 20.50 -11.82 18.62
C HIS A 132 19.48 -10.71 18.35
N LEU A 133 18.53 -10.94 17.43
CA LEU A 133 17.47 -9.96 17.14
C LEU A 133 16.55 -9.70 18.33
N LEU A 134 16.20 -10.75 19.10
CA LEU A 134 15.36 -10.63 20.29
C LEU A 134 16.01 -9.80 21.42
N GLU A 135 17.33 -9.69 21.43
CA GLU A 135 18.09 -8.87 22.36
C GLU A 135 18.14 -7.39 21.98
N GLN A 136 17.74 -7.05 20.73
CA GLN A 136 17.81 -5.67 20.26
C GLN A 136 16.61 -4.85 20.72
N ASP A 137 16.87 -3.59 21.02
CA ASP A 137 15.86 -2.57 21.29
C ASP A 137 15.71 -1.68 20.02
N PRO A 138 14.67 -1.87 19.20
CA PRO A 138 14.50 -1.10 17.98
C PRO A 138 14.41 0.41 18.18
N SER A 139 14.07 0.87 19.39
CA SER A 139 14.02 2.31 19.70
C SER A 139 15.40 2.97 19.76
N LYS A 140 16.45 2.17 19.91
CA LYS A 140 17.85 2.62 19.96
C LYS A 140 18.60 2.43 18.65
N LEU A 141 17.99 1.76 17.68
CA LEU A 141 18.59 1.50 16.37
C LEU A 141 18.35 2.65 15.41
N THR A 142 19.39 3.13 14.76
CA THR A 142 19.31 4.20 13.75
C THR A 142 18.72 3.70 12.43
N CYS A 143 18.82 2.41 12.15
CA CYS A 143 18.21 1.78 10.97
C CYS A 143 16.67 1.78 11.00
N VAL A 144 16.05 2.07 12.17
CA VAL A 144 14.59 2.08 12.35
C VAL A 144 14.12 3.51 12.56
N MET A 145 13.26 4.01 11.69
CA MET A 145 12.64 5.33 11.87
C MET A 145 11.74 5.34 13.11
N GLN A 146 11.77 6.43 13.88
CA GLN A 146 11.04 6.55 15.16
C GLN A 146 9.54 6.19 15.05
N SER A 147 8.89 6.55 13.96
CA SER A 147 7.47 6.20 13.71
C SER A 147 7.24 4.73 13.40
N ASP A 148 8.27 3.97 13.11
CA ASP A 148 8.21 2.56 12.70
C ASP A 148 8.72 1.60 13.80
N VAL A 149 9.14 2.13 14.95
CA VAL A 149 9.65 1.35 16.10
C VAL A 149 8.66 0.27 16.54
N ALA A 150 7.39 0.62 16.70
CA ALA A 150 6.37 -0.36 17.10
C ALA A 150 6.22 -1.51 16.08
N ALA A 151 6.35 -1.21 14.79
CA ALA A 151 6.31 -2.23 13.75
C ALA A 151 7.58 -3.09 13.73
N ALA A 152 8.74 -2.52 14.07
CA ALA A 152 9.99 -3.27 14.20
C ALA A 152 9.93 -4.24 15.39
N VAL A 153 9.44 -3.78 16.55
CA VAL A 153 9.22 -4.63 17.73
C VAL A 153 8.28 -5.79 17.39
N ASP A 154 7.13 -5.48 16.79
CA ASP A 154 6.16 -6.51 16.35
C ASP A 154 6.79 -7.51 15.37
N THR A 155 7.64 -7.04 14.44
CA THR A 155 8.33 -7.90 13.47
C THR A 155 9.28 -8.86 14.17
N ILE A 156 10.12 -8.36 15.06
CA ILE A 156 11.10 -9.19 15.80
C ILE A 156 10.38 -10.22 16.66
N GLN A 157 9.39 -9.79 17.46
CA GLN A 157 8.72 -10.67 18.40
C GLN A 157 7.89 -11.76 17.75
N LYS A 158 7.31 -11.48 16.56
CA LYS A 158 6.39 -12.39 15.87
C LYS A 158 7.02 -13.11 14.68
N ALA A 159 8.28 -12.87 14.37
CA ALA A 159 8.92 -13.47 13.20
C ALA A 159 8.79 -15.00 13.18
N SER A 160 9.03 -15.66 14.32
CA SER A 160 8.96 -17.12 14.45
C SER A 160 7.54 -17.69 14.29
N GLU A 161 6.49 -16.86 14.41
CA GLU A 161 5.10 -17.27 14.19
C GLU A 161 4.76 -17.41 12.69
N SER A 162 5.60 -16.86 11.81
CA SER A 162 5.37 -16.95 10.37
C SER A 162 5.53 -18.39 9.87
N SER A 163 4.56 -18.85 9.10
CA SER A 163 4.66 -20.14 8.39
C SER A 163 5.84 -20.24 7.42
N LYS A 164 6.45 -19.08 7.08
CA LYS A 164 7.60 -18.93 6.19
C LYS A 164 8.85 -18.42 6.88
N PHE A 165 8.92 -18.49 8.20
CA PHE A 165 10.01 -17.94 8.98
C PHE A 165 11.39 -18.28 8.40
N SER A 166 11.71 -19.57 8.31
CA SER A 166 13.03 -20.02 7.80
C SER A 166 13.30 -19.54 6.36
N GLU A 167 12.29 -19.53 5.48
CA GLU A 167 12.43 -19.01 4.12
C GLU A 167 12.79 -17.52 4.14
N LYS A 168 12.12 -16.73 4.99
CA LYS A 168 12.32 -15.28 5.05
C LYS A 168 13.62 -14.89 5.74
N MET A 169 14.04 -15.66 6.73
CA MET A 169 15.36 -15.51 7.35
C MET A 169 16.49 -15.76 6.33
N LEU A 170 16.38 -16.81 5.53
CA LEU A 170 17.33 -17.07 4.45
C LEU A 170 17.31 -15.95 3.39
N ASN A 171 16.13 -15.44 3.03
CA ASN A 171 16.05 -14.29 2.11
C ASN A 171 16.71 -13.03 2.72
N ALA A 172 16.53 -12.77 4.01
CA ALA A 172 17.21 -11.68 4.72
C ALA A 172 18.74 -11.85 4.64
N MET A 173 19.24 -13.08 4.75
CA MET A 173 20.66 -13.38 4.57
C MET A 173 21.13 -13.09 3.13
N GLY A 174 20.31 -13.40 2.12
CA GLY A 174 20.60 -13.02 0.74
C GLY A 174 20.71 -11.50 0.56
N VAL A 175 19.82 -10.74 1.20
CA VAL A 175 19.90 -9.26 1.22
C VAL A 175 21.16 -8.79 1.94
N TYR A 176 21.50 -9.39 3.07
CA TYR A 176 22.74 -9.05 3.80
C TYR A 176 24.01 -9.29 2.96
N LYS A 177 24.05 -10.41 2.20
CA LYS A 177 25.16 -10.68 1.26
C LYS A 177 25.23 -9.62 0.15
N TYR A 178 24.07 -9.15 -0.35
CA TYR A 178 24.03 -8.03 -1.28
C TYR A 178 24.66 -6.77 -0.65
N LEU A 179 24.31 -6.43 0.60
CA LEU A 179 24.91 -5.28 1.29
C LEU A 179 26.42 -5.43 1.44
N GLN A 180 26.89 -6.64 1.73
CA GLN A 180 28.34 -6.91 1.80
C GLN A 180 29.03 -6.74 0.43
N ASP A 181 28.35 -7.08 -0.65
CA ASP A 181 28.89 -6.93 -2.00
C ASP A 181 28.91 -5.46 -2.44
N GLU A 182 27.83 -4.71 -2.22
CA GLU A 182 27.78 -3.26 -2.43
C GLU A 182 28.89 -2.55 -1.64
N ASN A 183 29.11 -2.93 -0.40
CA ASN A 183 30.14 -2.32 0.46
C ASN A 183 31.57 -2.52 -0.06
N LYS A 184 31.83 -3.53 -0.90
CA LYS A 184 33.12 -3.70 -1.57
C LYS A 184 33.33 -2.66 -2.68
N SER A 185 32.25 -2.31 -3.37
CA SER A 185 32.27 -1.34 -4.47
C SER A 185 32.23 0.10 -3.96
N LYS A 186 31.40 0.35 -2.95
CA LYS A 186 31.23 1.67 -2.33
C LYS A 186 30.92 1.51 -0.86
N ARG A 187 31.73 2.15 0.00
CA ARG A 187 31.63 1.95 1.44
C ARG A 187 30.32 2.43 2.02
N ILE A 188 29.57 1.51 2.63
CA ILE A 188 28.29 1.78 3.27
C ILE A 188 28.56 2.38 4.67
N LYS A 189 27.91 3.51 4.96
CA LYS A 189 27.88 4.16 6.27
C LYS A 189 26.76 3.59 7.13
N GLN A 190 25.53 3.52 6.55
CA GLN A 190 24.33 3.08 7.26
C GLN A 190 23.35 2.41 6.30
N VAL A 191 22.56 1.49 6.84
CA VAL A 191 21.42 0.87 6.14
C VAL A 191 20.15 1.18 6.94
N TYR A 192 19.07 1.62 6.26
CA TYR A 192 17.81 2.00 6.89
C TYR A 192 16.68 1.10 6.40
N TRP A 193 15.79 0.71 7.29
CA TRP A 193 14.53 0.09 6.95
C TRP A 193 13.51 1.13 6.49
N GLY A 194 13.03 1.00 5.27
CA GLY A 194 12.12 1.96 4.63
C GLY A 194 10.65 1.58 4.70
N TYR A 195 10.15 1.12 5.85
CA TYR A 195 8.79 0.59 6.00
C TYR A 195 7.70 1.61 5.64
N ARG A 196 7.43 2.58 6.50
CA ARG A 196 6.46 3.67 6.27
C ARG A 196 7.14 5.01 6.17
N ALA A 197 8.06 5.27 7.07
CA ALA A 197 8.90 6.44 7.00
C ALA A 197 10.11 6.18 6.10
N LYS A 198 10.62 7.27 5.53
CA LYS A 198 11.83 7.24 4.72
C LYS A 198 12.92 8.05 5.42
N PRO A 199 14.21 7.70 5.24
CA PRO A 199 15.32 8.48 5.78
C PRO A 199 15.28 9.94 5.28
N THR A 200 15.97 10.82 6.01
CA THR A 200 16.10 12.22 5.61
C THR A 200 16.71 12.33 4.23
N GLY A 201 16.15 13.20 3.39
CA GLY A 201 16.59 13.38 1.99
C GLY A 201 15.94 12.43 1.00
N VAL A 202 15.21 11.40 1.44
CA VAL A 202 14.51 10.47 0.56
C VAL A 202 13.05 10.92 0.37
N PRO A 203 12.53 10.99 -0.87
CA PRO A 203 11.11 11.28 -1.13
C PRO A 203 10.18 10.27 -0.44
N LYS A 204 9.08 10.75 0.15
CA LYS A 204 8.11 9.90 0.90
C LYS A 204 7.50 8.77 0.05
N ASN A 205 7.38 8.98 -1.25
CA ASN A 205 6.83 8.00 -2.19
C ASN A 205 7.92 7.13 -2.86
N HIS A 206 9.16 7.22 -2.42
CA HIS A 206 10.25 6.43 -2.96
C HIS A 206 9.97 4.92 -2.81
N PRO A 207 10.18 4.10 -3.86
CA PRO A 207 9.81 2.68 -3.87
C PRO A 207 10.76 1.75 -3.11
N GLY A 208 11.88 2.26 -2.58
CA GLY A 208 12.84 1.46 -1.83
C GLY A 208 12.22 0.88 -0.55
N ASP A 209 12.53 -0.37 -0.29
CA ASP A 209 12.15 -1.11 0.91
C ASP A 209 13.25 -0.99 1.98
N ILE A 210 14.51 -0.88 1.55
CA ILE A 210 15.65 -0.46 2.37
C ILE A 210 16.42 0.67 1.67
N PHE A 211 17.17 1.44 2.45
CA PHE A 211 18.01 2.54 1.95
C PHE A 211 19.44 2.39 2.46
N ILE A 212 20.38 2.60 1.57
CA ILE A 212 21.81 2.54 1.84
C ILE A 212 22.35 3.97 1.80
N GLU A 213 22.92 4.44 2.89
CA GLU A 213 23.69 5.66 2.94
C GLU A 213 25.18 5.31 2.82
N PHE A 214 25.84 5.87 1.83
CA PHE A 214 27.27 5.70 1.64
C PHE A 214 28.06 6.75 2.42
N THR A 215 29.37 6.50 2.61
CA THR A 215 30.23 7.39 3.40
C THR A 215 30.45 8.76 2.77
N ASP A 216 30.18 8.92 1.48
CA ASP A 216 30.19 10.19 0.75
C ASP A 216 28.87 10.96 0.83
N GLY A 217 27.85 10.41 1.53
CA GLY A 217 26.53 11.00 1.70
C GLY A 217 25.52 10.66 0.60
N GLU A 218 25.91 9.93 -0.45
CA GLU A 218 24.95 9.46 -1.43
C GLU A 218 23.99 8.43 -0.84
N MET A 219 22.75 8.43 -1.35
CA MET A 219 21.70 7.50 -0.94
C MET A 219 21.32 6.58 -2.11
N LEU A 220 21.12 5.30 -1.82
CA LEU A 220 20.59 4.31 -2.76
C LEU A 220 19.36 3.64 -2.15
N GLY A 221 18.23 3.69 -2.85
CA GLY A 221 17.06 2.90 -2.50
C GLY A 221 17.15 1.49 -3.09
N VAL A 222 16.83 0.48 -2.31
CA VAL A 222 16.80 -0.91 -2.76
C VAL A 222 15.38 -1.44 -2.62
N SER A 223 14.75 -1.79 -3.75
CA SER A 223 13.46 -2.46 -3.76
C SER A 223 13.66 -3.96 -3.75
N LEU A 224 13.15 -4.62 -2.72
CA LEU A 224 13.32 -6.04 -2.51
C LEU A 224 12.17 -6.82 -3.13
N LYS A 225 12.50 -7.89 -3.81
CA LYS A 225 11.53 -8.81 -4.38
C LYS A 225 11.70 -10.20 -3.78
N ALA A 226 10.59 -10.74 -3.31
CA ALA A 226 10.52 -12.11 -2.81
C ALA A 226 9.78 -12.98 -3.81
N GLY A 227 10.32 -14.14 -4.15
CA GLY A 227 9.63 -15.05 -5.06
C GLY A 227 10.54 -16.13 -5.65
N GLY A 228 9.95 -17.19 -6.21
CA GLY A 228 10.71 -18.28 -6.88
C GLY A 228 11.49 -17.78 -8.10
N LYS A 229 12.51 -18.50 -8.53
CA LYS A 229 13.38 -18.14 -9.66
C LYS A 229 12.64 -17.76 -10.95
N LYS A 230 11.42 -18.25 -11.15
CA LYS A 230 10.61 -18.04 -12.37
C LYS A 230 9.61 -16.87 -12.28
N THR A 231 9.45 -16.24 -11.12
CA THR A 231 8.45 -15.20 -10.97
C THR A 231 9.00 -13.88 -11.50
N LYS A 232 8.49 -13.44 -12.66
CA LYS A 232 8.68 -12.06 -13.15
C LYS A 232 7.75 -11.18 -12.33
N GLU A 233 8.29 -10.32 -11.50
CA GLU A 233 7.49 -9.34 -10.77
C GLU A 233 7.25 -8.10 -11.61
N PRO A 234 6.01 -7.57 -11.64
CA PRO A 234 5.72 -6.37 -12.39
C PRO A 234 6.44 -5.16 -11.76
N LYS A 235 7.13 -4.38 -12.56
CA LYS A 235 7.83 -3.16 -12.12
C LYS A 235 6.85 -2.06 -11.72
N LEU A 236 5.75 -1.95 -12.43
CA LEU A 236 4.63 -1.06 -12.10
C LEU A 236 3.52 -1.87 -11.46
N ASN A 237 3.03 -1.42 -10.30
CA ASN A 237 1.84 -1.93 -9.64
C ASN A 237 1.05 -0.75 -9.07
N THR A 238 0.12 -0.25 -9.83
CA THR A 238 -0.71 0.91 -9.49
C THR A 238 -2.19 0.62 -9.74
N TYR A 239 -3.05 1.61 -9.56
CA TYR A 239 -4.48 1.51 -9.81
C TYR A 239 -4.93 2.51 -10.88
N VAL A 240 -6.13 2.31 -11.43
CA VAL A 240 -6.69 3.18 -12.47
C VAL A 240 -6.67 4.66 -12.07
N ASN A 241 -7.14 4.99 -10.87
CA ASN A 241 -7.23 6.39 -10.44
C ASN A 241 -5.86 7.12 -10.37
N PRO A 242 -4.80 6.56 -9.75
CA PRO A 242 -3.46 7.14 -9.80
C PRO A 242 -2.94 7.38 -11.21
N VAL A 243 -3.21 6.50 -12.18
CA VAL A 243 -2.79 6.71 -13.58
C VAL A 243 -3.43 7.97 -14.14
N PHE A 244 -4.75 8.13 -13.99
CA PHE A 244 -5.43 9.35 -14.45
C PHE A 244 -4.90 10.61 -13.76
N THR A 245 -4.50 10.52 -12.50
CA THR A 245 -3.89 11.62 -11.75
C THR A 245 -2.52 11.99 -12.33
N ALA A 246 -1.67 11.02 -12.61
CA ALA A 246 -0.36 11.23 -13.21
C ALA A 246 -0.47 11.90 -14.61
N PHE A 247 -1.47 11.51 -15.39
CA PHE A 247 -1.79 12.15 -16.67
C PHE A 247 -2.54 13.50 -16.55
N LYS A 248 -2.78 14.02 -15.33
CA LYS A 248 -3.56 15.25 -15.08
C LYS A 248 -4.98 15.22 -15.65
N GLN A 249 -5.58 14.03 -15.74
CA GLN A 249 -6.89 13.78 -16.34
C GLN A 249 -7.96 13.34 -15.31
N THR A 250 -7.89 13.86 -14.10
CA THR A 250 -8.78 13.49 -12.98
C THR A 250 -10.27 13.68 -13.30
N ARG A 251 -10.62 14.66 -14.15
CA ARG A 251 -12.01 14.86 -14.59
C ARG A 251 -12.56 13.66 -15.37
N LYS A 252 -11.72 12.97 -16.15
CA LYS A 252 -12.13 11.76 -16.90
C LYS A 252 -12.51 10.61 -15.98
N VAL A 253 -12.00 10.57 -14.75
CA VAL A 253 -12.38 9.58 -13.74
C VAL A 253 -13.88 9.63 -13.44
N SER A 254 -14.46 10.82 -13.32
CA SER A 254 -15.91 10.97 -13.09
C SER A 254 -16.75 10.52 -14.28
N VAL A 255 -16.23 10.71 -15.51
CA VAL A 255 -16.88 10.21 -16.73
C VAL A 255 -16.85 8.68 -16.75
N LEU A 256 -15.67 8.10 -16.49
CA LEU A 256 -15.49 6.65 -16.42
C LEU A 256 -16.37 6.01 -15.34
N ARG A 257 -16.50 6.64 -14.18
CA ARG A 257 -17.41 6.19 -13.11
C ARG A 257 -18.87 6.12 -13.58
N ARG A 258 -19.36 7.16 -14.26
CA ARG A 258 -20.72 7.17 -14.79
C ARG A 258 -20.92 6.09 -15.84
N GLU A 259 -19.96 5.90 -16.73
CA GLU A 259 -20.02 4.85 -17.75
C GLU A 259 -20.07 3.46 -17.10
N LEU A 260 -19.20 3.16 -16.15
CA LEU A 260 -19.20 1.90 -15.41
C LEU A 260 -20.52 1.70 -14.66
N HIS A 261 -21.05 2.75 -14.02
CA HIS A 261 -22.34 2.63 -13.36
C HIS A 261 -23.44 2.29 -14.36
N THR A 262 -23.52 3.00 -15.47
CA THR A 262 -24.59 2.83 -16.47
C THR A 262 -24.52 1.48 -17.18
N LYS A 263 -23.31 1.05 -17.56
CA LYS A 263 -23.13 -0.16 -18.37
C LYS A 263 -22.98 -1.44 -17.54
N VAL A 264 -22.41 -1.36 -16.34
CA VAL A 264 -22.10 -2.54 -15.53
C VAL A 264 -22.96 -2.60 -14.28
N PHE A 265 -22.77 -1.64 -13.38
CA PHE A 265 -23.34 -1.76 -12.03
C PHE A 265 -24.86 -1.60 -11.97
N LYS A 266 -25.47 -0.79 -12.85
CA LYS A 266 -26.93 -0.65 -12.94
C LYS A 266 -27.65 -1.96 -13.28
N GLN A 267 -26.94 -2.92 -13.88
CA GLN A 267 -27.48 -4.24 -14.21
C GLN A 267 -27.56 -5.18 -12.99
N ILE A 268 -27.01 -4.79 -11.85
CA ILE A 268 -27.00 -5.57 -10.61
C ILE A 268 -28.20 -5.12 -9.78
N GLU A 269 -29.08 -6.06 -9.46
CA GLU A 269 -30.25 -5.80 -8.64
C GLU A 269 -29.85 -5.24 -7.26
N GLY A 270 -30.56 -4.24 -6.78
CA GLY A 270 -30.30 -3.58 -5.51
C GLY A 270 -29.10 -2.63 -5.51
N MET A 271 -28.43 -2.43 -6.66
CA MET A 271 -27.35 -1.46 -6.74
C MET A 271 -27.88 -0.03 -6.60
N PRO A 272 -27.34 0.79 -5.70
CA PRO A 272 -27.76 2.18 -5.52
C PRO A 272 -27.62 3.02 -6.80
N SER A 273 -28.31 4.16 -6.87
CA SER A 273 -28.10 5.15 -7.95
C SER A 273 -26.64 5.65 -7.95
N SER A 274 -26.17 6.19 -9.08
CA SER A 274 -24.77 6.63 -9.21
C SER A 274 -24.32 7.62 -8.11
N GLY A 275 -25.20 8.56 -7.71
CA GLY A 275 -24.90 9.50 -6.64
C GLY A 275 -24.83 8.86 -5.25
N GLN A 276 -25.59 7.81 -5.02
CA GLN A 276 -25.53 7.01 -3.80
C GLN A 276 -24.33 6.05 -3.83
N TYR A 277 -24.03 5.53 -5.01
CA TYR A 277 -22.92 4.61 -5.22
C TYR A 277 -21.57 5.27 -4.98
N ASP A 278 -21.35 6.51 -5.40
CA ASP A 278 -20.13 7.27 -5.12
C ASP A 278 -19.92 7.51 -3.62
N LYS A 279 -20.99 7.47 -2.83
CA LYS A 279 -20.98 7.56 -1.36
C LYS A 279 -21.16 6.20 -0.70
N SER A 280 -21.52 5.15 -1.46
CA SER A 280 -21.84 3.84 -0.90
C SER A 280 -20.60 3.16 -0.38
N LYS A 281 -20.80 2.49 0.73
CA LYS A 281 -19.74 1.74 1.40
C LYS A 281 -19.32 0.54 0.59
N LYS A 282 -18.07 0.23 0.68
CA LYS A 282 -17.47 -1.04 0.26
C LYS A 282 -18.34 -2.26 0.57
N ARG A 283 -19.04 -2.27 1.71
CA ARG A 283 -19.85 -3.40 2.19
C ARG A 283 -21.10 -3.69 1.38
N VAL A 284 -21.87 -2.66 1.04
CA VAL A 284 -23.13 -2.84 0.27
C VAL A 284 -22.80 -3.39 -1.11
N THR A 285 -21.83 -2.80 -1.78
CA THR A 285 -21.39 -3.24 -3.09
C THR A 285 -20.82 -4.65 -3.06
N SER A 286 -19.99 -4.96 -2.06
CA SER A 286 -19.39 -6.29 -1.89
C SER A 286 -20.46 -7.36 -1.67
N ALA A 287 -21.46 -7.10 -0.82
CA ALA A 287 -22.54 -8.06 -0.56
C ALA A 287 -23.34 -8.36 -1.83
N LEU A 288 -23.69 -7.32 -2.60
CA LEU A 288 -24.42 -7.49 -3.86
C LEU A 288 -23.61 -8.27 -4.90
N LEU A 289 -22.31 -8.02 -4.99
CA LEU A 289 -21.41 -8.74 -5.90
C LEU A 289 -21.24 -10.20 -5.50
N VAL A 290 -21.14 -10.49 -4.20
CA VAL A 290 -21.09 -11.87 -3.69
C VAL A 290 -22.39 -12.61 -3.99
N LYS A 291 -23.53 -11.96 -3.74
CA LYS A 291 -24.86 -12.50 -4.06
C LYS A 291 -24.97 -12.82 -5.55
N LEU A 292 -24.68 -11.85 -6.43
CA LEU A 292 -24.74 -12.06 -7.88
C LEU A 292 -23.82 -13.20 -8.32
N ASN A 293 -22.59 -13.27 -7.83
CA ASN A 293 -21.65 -14.34 -8.19
C ASN A 293 -22.15 -15.72 -7.77
N LYS A 294 -22.88 -15.81 -6.65
CA LYS A 294 -23.47 -17.05 -6.16
C LYS A 294 -24.71 -17.44 -6.95
N ASP A 295 -25.59 -16.48 -7.23
CA ASP A 295 -26.92 -16.72 -7.78
C ASP A 295 -26.88 -16.80 -9.33
N ASP A 296 -26.00 -16.01 -9.98
CA ASP A 296 -25.82 -15.98 -11.43
C ASP A 296 -24.36 -15.67 -11.80
N ASN A 297 -23.52 -16.69 -11.75
CA ASN A 297 -22.09 -16.58 -12.07
C ASN A 297 -21.86 -16.15 -13.53
N ALA A 298 -22.70 -16.59 -14.47
CA ALA A 298 -22.54 -16.24 -15.89
C ALA A 298 -22.70 -14.73 -16.10
N LYS A 299 -23.74 -14.13 -15.51
CA LYS A 299 -23.95 -12.68 -15.52
C LYS A 299 -22.81 -11.94 -14.81
N TYR A 300 -22.34 -12.47 -13.67
CA TYR A 300 -21.21 -11.90 -12.93
C TYR A 300 -19.94 -11.81 -13.78
N GLU A 301 -19.56 -12.91 -14.46
CA GLU A 301 -18.39 -12.97 -15.33
C GLU A 301 -18.53 -12.03 -16.54
N LYS A 302 -19.71 -11.97 -17.15
CA LYS A 302 -20.00 -11.05 -18.26
C LYS A 302 -19.81 -9.59 -17.83
N LEU A 303 -20.36 -9.21 -16.68
CA LEU A 303 -20.23 -7.85 -16.15
C LEU A 303 -18.76 -7.53 -15.76
N TYR A 304 -18.02 -8.50 -15.27
CA TYR A 304 -16.60 -8.34 -15.00
C TYR A 304 -15.79 -8.09 -16.28
N ASP A 305 -16.06 -8.84 -17.33
CA ASP A 305 -15.42 -8.66 -18.63
C ASP A 305 -15.71 -7.27 -19.22
N GLU A 306 -16.97 -6.82 -19.13
CA GLU A 306 -17.38 -5.48 -19.58
C GLU A 306 -16.69 -4.38 -18.74
N HIS A 307 -16.59 -4.56 -17.42
CA HIS A 307 -15.86 -3.66 -16.52
C HIS A 307 -14.39 -3.54 -16.93
N LEU A 308 -13.73 -4.66 -17.17
CA LEU A 308 -12.32 -4.69 -17.62
C LEU A 308 -12.15 -3.96 -18.95
N GLU A 309 -13.02 -4.22 -19.91
CA GLU A 309 -12.95 -3.64 -21.26
C GLU A 309 -13.13 -2.12 -21.23
N ILE A 310 -14.11 -1.61 -20.49
CA ILE A 310 -14.33 -0.17 -20.32
C ILE A 310 -13.12 0.49 -19.70
N CYS A 311 -12.58 -0.07 -18.61
CA CYS A 311 -11.42 0.49 -17.94
C CYS A 311 -10.16 0.41 -18.81
N ARG A 312 -9.92 -0.74 -19.47
CA ARG A 312 -8.80 -0.95 -20.37
C ARG A 312 -8.82 0.04 -21.54
N LYS A 313 -9.99 0.22 -22.17
CA LYS A 313 -10.16 1.19 -23.24
C LYS A 313 -9.82 2.60 -22.76
N SER A 314 -10.37 3.02 -21.63
CA SER A 314 -10.12 4.36 -21.08
C SER A 314 -8.64 4.61 -20.77
N ILE A 315 -7.91 3.59 -20.32
CA ILE A 315 -6.47 3.67 -20.09
C ILE A 315 -5.71 3.76 -21.43
N ILE A 316 -6.06 2.91 -22.40
CA ILE A 316 -5.43 2.94 -23.72
C ILE A 316 -5.64 4.30 -24.40
N ASP A 317 -6.86 4.84 -24.34
CA ASP A 317 -7.16 6.17 -24.88
C ASP A 317 -6.35 7.28 -24.18
N LEU A 318 -6.08 7.12 -22.87
CA LEU A 318 -5.25 8.04 -22.10
C LEU A 318 -3.80 8.02 -22.59
N PHE A 319 -3.21 6.84 -22.77
CA PHE A 319 -1.83 6.66 -23.26
C PHE A 319 -1.66 7.09 -24.71
N ASN A 320 -2.70 6.98 -25.53
CA ASN A 320 -2.67 7.45 -26.93
C ASN A 320 -2.89 8.97 -27.06
N ALA A 321 -3.40 9.65 -26.04
CA ALA A 321 -3.79 11.05 -26.13
C ALA A 321 -2.58 12.01 -26.28
N ASN A 322 -1.45 11.68 -25.66
CA ASN A 322 -0.26 12.51 -25.69
C ASN A 322 1.01 11.67 -25.51
N LYS A 323 1.84 11.64 -26.55
CA LYS A 323 3.11 10.89 -26.57
C LYS A 323 4.04 11.30 -25.43
N ASP A 324 4.27 12.59 -25.28
CA ASP A 324 5.28 13.09 -24.34
C ASP A 324 4.87 12.81 -22.89
N THR A 325 3.58 13.02 -22.55
CA THR A 325 3.05 12.64 -21.25
C THR A 325 3.17 11.13 -21.00
N THR A 326 2.99 10.30 -22.01
CA THR A 326 3.15 8.85 -21.89
C THR A 326 4.61 8.48 -21.66
N LEU A 327 5.54 9.10 -22.35
CA LEU A 327 6.98 8.87 -22.14
C LEU A 327 7.42 9.35 -20.75
N ASP A 328 6.94 10.49 -20.30
CA ASP A 328 7.19 10.99 -18.94
C ASP A 328 6.64 10.06 -17.87
N TYR A 329 5.42 9.51 -18.09
CA TYR A 329 4.83 8.51 -17.20
C TYR A 329 5.67 7.23 -17.14
N ILE A 330 6.13 6.73 -18.28
CA ILE A 330 7.00 5.54 -18.33
C ILE A 330 8.29 5.82 -17.56
N ARG A 331 8.92 6.98 -17.77
CA ARG A 331 10.14 7.35 -17.07
C ARG A 331 9.95 7.42 -15.55
N SER A 332 8.91 8.13 -15.10
CA SER A 332 8.69 8.36 -13.65
C SER A 332 8.12 7.15 -12.92
N GLU A 333 7.16 6.44 -13.51
CA GLU A 333 6.40 5.41 -12.80
C GLU A 333 6.87 3.98 -13.10
N VAL A 334 7.42 3.74 -14.29
CA VAL A 334 7.90 2.41 -14.67
C VAL A 334 9.39 2.27 -14.40
N LEU A 335 10.20 3.18 -14.94
CA LEU A 335 11.64 3.19 -14.71
C LEU A 335 11.99 3.71 -13.33
N ARG A 336 11.10 4.55 -12.76
CA ARG A 336 11.32 5.21 -11.46
C ARG A 336 12.64 5.96 -11.43
N ASP A 337 12.89 6.64 -12.52
CA ASP A 337 14.05 7.49 -12.69
C ASP A 337 13.90 8.70 -11.77
N ALA A 338 14.29 8.49 -10.51
CA ALA A 338 14.35 9.54 -9.48
C ALA A 338 15.81 9.98 -9.38
N PRO A 339 16.17 11.11 -9.98
CA PRO A 339 17.57 11.54 -10.07
C PRO A 339 18.22 11.79 -8.69
N GLU A 340 17.39 12.07 -7.65
CA GLU A 340 17.88 12.42 -6.31
C GLU A 340 18.30 11.20 -5.49
N VAL A 341 17.58 10.06 -5.62
CA VAL A 341 17.90 8.81 -4.94
C VAL A 341 17.66 7.65 -5.92
N PRO A 342 18.71 7.10 -6.52
CA PRO A 342 18.57 5.99 -7.46
C PRO A 342 18.00 4.75 -6.79
N THR A 343 17.36 3.87 -7.58
CA THR A 343 16.75 2.64 -7.11
C THR A 343 17.37 1.43 -7.80
N LYS A 344 17.86 0.48 -6.99
CA LYS A 344 18.17 -0.88 -7.45
C LYS A 344 17.06 -1.84 -7.07
N VAL A 345 16.85 -2.88 -7.87
CA VAL A 345 15.88 -3.93 -7.59
C VAL A 345 16.63 -5.23 -7.35
N ILE A 346 16.47 -5.79 -6.16
CA ILE A 346 17.13 -7.03 -5.74
C ILE A 346 16.09 -8.11 -5.51
N LYS A 347 16.34 -9.28 -6.04
CA LYS A 347 15.58 -10.49 -5.75
C LYS A 347 16.41 -11.39 -4.84
N ALA A 348 15.95 -11.52 -3.60
CA ALA A 348 16.54 -12.45 -2.65
C ALA A 348 15.82 -13.81 -2.76
N VAL A 349 16.58 -14.88 -2.95
CA VAL A 349 16.09 -16.27 -2.96
C VAL A 349 17.01 -17.11 -2.10
N LYS A 350 16.49 -17.57 -0.98
CA LYS A 350 17.31 -18.20 0.07
C LYS A 350 18.45 -17.25 0.48
N ASP A 351 19.63 -17.78 0.71
CA ASP A 351 20.83 -17.05 1.10
C ASP A 351 21.59 -16.43 -0.08
N THR A 352 20.94 -16.23 -1.22
CA THR A 352 21.52 -15.63 -2.42
C THR A 352 20.69 -14.42 -2.89
N PHE A 353 21.30 -13.59 -3.70
CA PHE A 353 20.62 -12.46 -4.34
C PHE A 353 20.89 -12.44 -5.84
N GLU A 354 19.96 -11.82 -6.56
CA GLU A 354 20.09 -11.50 -7.97
C GLU A 354 19.69 -10.03 -8.14
N GLU A 355 20.58 -9.21 -8.68
CA GLU A 355 20.24 -7.87 -9.09
C GLU A 355 19.40 -7.96 -10.36
N ILE A 356 18.16 -7.50 -10.27
CA ILE A 356 17.32 -7.37 -11.46
C ILE A 356 17.74 -6.06 -12.11
N THR A 357 18.59 -6.16 -13.14
CA THR A 357 18.91 -5.00 -13.97
C THR A 357 17.59 -4.40 -14.43
N SER A 358 17.38 -3.13 -14.08
CA SER A 358 16.27 -2.35 -14.59
C SER A 358 16.35 -2.35 -16.10
N ASP A 359 15.24 -2.01 -16.79
CA ASP A 359 15.25 -1.85 -18.24
C ASP A 359 16.13 -0.66 -18.63
N ASP A 360 17.45 -0.75 -18.37
CA ASP A 360 18.43 0.23 -18.79
C ASP A 360 18.31 0.46 -20.29
N GLU A 361 18.02 -0.62 -21.04
CA GLU A 361 17.68 -0.55 -22.46
C GLU A 361 16.46 0.34 -22.72
N LEU A 362 15.41 0.27 -21.89
CA LEU A 362 14.24 1.13 -22.04
C LEU A 362 14.57 2.59 -21.70
N GLY A 363 15.35 2.85 -20.66
CA GLY A 363 15.81 4.19 -20.29
C GLY A 363 16.59 4.87 -21.39
N VAL A 364 17.54 4.16 -21.98
CA VAL A 364 18.33 4.62 -23.13
C VAL A 364 17.46 4.79 -24.39
N PHE A 365 16.44 3.95 -24.57
CA PHE A 365 15.56 3.97 -25.73
C PHE A 365 14.53 5.11 -25.71
N LEU A 366 13.99 5.49 -24.54
CA LEU A 366 12.91 6.49 -24.42
C LEU A 366 13.21 7.83 -25.12
N PRO A 367 14.41 8.42 -25.03
CA PRO A 367 14.74 9.67 -25.75
C PRO A 367 14.66 9.55 -27.27
N MET A 368 14.83 8.37 -27.82
CA MET A 368 14.82 8.10 -29.26
C MET A 368 13.41 7.84 -29.82
N VAL A 369 12.41 7.71 -28.95
CA VAL A 369 11.04 7.36 -29.37
C VAL A 369 10.39 8.50 -30.15
N LYS A 370 9.94 8.18 -31.36
CA LYS A 370 9.21 9.08 -32.26
C LYS A 370 7.72 8.86 -32.24
N PHE A 371 7.30 7.62 -31.96
CA PHE A 371 5.90 7.21 -32.00
C PHE A 371 5.54 6.31 -30.82
N VAL A 372 4.37 6.53 -30.24
CA VAL A 372 3.78 5.74 -29.14
C VAL A 372 2.39 5.31 -29.56
N LYS A 373 2.07 4.03 -29.36
CA LYS A 373 0.74 3.48 -29.60
C LYS A 373 0.39 2.47 -28.51
N ALA A 374 -0.68 2.72 -27.79
CA ALA A 374 -1.27 1.73 -26.89
C ALA A 374 -2.44 1.01 -27.59
N TYR A 375 -2.54 -0.32 -27.39
CA TYR A 375 -3.60 -1.13 -28.01
C TYR A 375 -3.94 -2.35 -27.14
N PRO A 376 -5.18 -2.89 -27.24
CA PRO A 376 -5.60 -4.05 -26.48
C PRO A 376 -4.99 -5.35 -27.03
N SER A 377 -4.83 -6.35 -26.16
CA SER A 377 -4.56 -7.72 -26.61
C SER A 377 -5.79 -8.29 -27.31
N THR A 378 -5.56 -9.06 -28.38
CA THR A 378 -6.60 -9.81 -29.08
C THR A 378 -6.94 -11.15 -28.43
N THR A 379 -6.03 -11.65 -27.60
CA THR A 379 -6.15 -12.99 -26.96
C THR A 379 -6.48 -12.90 -25.47
N SER A 380 -6.30 -11.74 -24.83
CA SER A 380 -6.52 -11.53 -23.41
C SER A 380 -7.35 -10.27 -23.16
N LYS A 381 -8.42 -10.37 -22.40
CA LYS A 381 -9.22 -9.21 -21.96
C LYS A 381 -8.49 -8.36 -20.91
N GLN A 382 -7.48 -8.91 -20.27
CA GLN A 382 -6.70 -8.24 -19.23
C GLN A 382 -5.46 -7.54 -19.78
N ASN A 383 -4.85 -8.09 -20.85
CA ASN A 383 -3.61 -7.57 -21.37
C ASN A 383 -3.82 -6.48 -22.41
N TRP A 384 -2.87 -5.57 -22.48
CA TRP A 384 -2.76 -4.51 -23.45
C TRP A 384 -1.28 -4.16 -23.62
N PHE A 385 -0.94 -3.42 -24.65
CA PHE A 385 0.43 -3.15 -25.04
C PHE A 385 0.67 -1.67 -25.24
N ILE A 386 1.90 -1.23 -24.98
CA ILE A 386 2.42 0.08 -25.39
C ILE A 386 3.58 -0.19 -26.35
N GLU A 387 3.40 0.17 -27.59
CA GLU A 387 4.41 0.11 -28.62
C GLU A 387 5.14 1.46 -28.69
N LEU A 388 6.45 1.41 -28.56
CA LEU A 388 7.36 2.54 -28.61
C LEU A 388 8.26 2.34 -29.84
N LYS A 389 8.23 3.29 -30.78
CA LYS A 389 9.02 3.21 -32.02
C LYS A 389 10.03 4.34 -32.12
N SER A 390 11.27 4.00 -32.42
CA SER A 390 12.31 4.88 -32.99
C SER A 390 12.32 4.77 -34.52
N ARG A 391 13.41 5.19 -35.16
CA ARG A 391 13.55 5.00 -36.60
C ARG A 391 13.63 3.53 -36.99
N ASP A 392 14.45 2.76 -36.28
CA ASP A 392 14.87 1.42 -36.67
C ASP A 392 14.48 0.32 -35.67
N THR A 393 13.97 0.71 -34.52
CA THR A 393 13.68 -0.23 -33.42
C THR A 393 12.26 -0.03 -32.89
N THR A 394 11.59 -1.13 -32.61
CA THR A 394 10.29 -1.15 -31.93
C THR A 394 10.42 -1.92 -30.62
N VAL A 395 10.03 -1.28 -29.55
CA VAL A 395 9.94 -1.88 -28.22
C VAL A 395 8.49 -1.96 -27.81
N THR A 396 8.04 -3.11 -27.33
CA THR A 396 6.67 -3.32 -26.89
C THR A 396 6.65 -3.67 -25.41
N MET A 397 5.96 -2.84 -24.64
CA MET A 397 5.70 -3.10 -23.23
C MET A 397 4.37 -3.84 -23.10
N GLU A 398 4.37 -5.00 -22.46
CA GLU A 398 3.15 -5.73 -22.10
C GLU A 398 2.64 -5.23 -20.75
N MET A 399 1.41 -4.77 -20.77
CA MET A 399 0.69 -4.27 -19.60
C MET A 399 -0.51 -5.17 -19.28
N SER A 400 -0.94 -5.18 -18.04
CA SER A 400 -2.18 -5.85 -17.65
C SER A 400 -3.04 -4.99 -16.73
N ILE A 401 -4.35 -5.21 -16.81
CA ILE A 401 -5.36 -4.65 -15.91
C ILE A 401 -6.16 -5.80 -15.30
N ARG A 402 -6.22 -5.85 -13.97
CA ARG A 402 -6.94 -6.91 -13.27
C ARG A 402 -7.40 -6.45 -11.89
N THR A 403 -8.42 -7.08 -11.34
CA THR A 403 -8.78 -6.86 -9.94
C THR A 403 -7.71 -7.45 -9.02
N ASN A 404 -7.38 -6.72 -7.96
CA ASN A 404 -6.64 -7.32 -6.86
C ASN A 404 -7.55 -8.37 -6.19
N LYS A 405 -6.98 -9.53 -5.88
CA LYS A 405 -7.66 -10.53 -5.06
C LYS A 405 -7.91 -9.90 -3.68
N SER A 406 -9.14 -9.48 -3.40
CA SER A 406 -9.54 -9.23 -2.02
C SER A 406 -9.59 -10.59 -1.32
N GLY A 407 -9.08 -10.67 -0.09
CA GLY A 407 -8.77 -11.93 0.60
C GLY A 407 -9.94 -12.90 0.89
N ASN A 408 -11.17 -12.61 0.47
CA ASN A 408 -12.31 -13.50 0.66
C ASN A 408 -12.59 -14.30 -0.62
N ALA A 409 -12.62 -15.61 -0.50
CA ALA A 409 -12.65 -16.60 -1.57
C ALA A 409 -13.78 -16.49 -2.61
N GLY A 410 -14.79 -15.63 -2.41
CA GLY A 410 -15.91 -15.42 -3.33
C GLY A 410 -15.86 -14.17 -4.20
N GLN A 411 -14.94 -13.22 -3.95
CA GLN A 411 -14.98 -11.88 -4.55
C GLN A 411 -13.93 -11.65 -5.63
N LYS A 412 -13.66 -12.62 -6.46
CA LYS A 412 -12.39 -12.67 -7.19
C LYS A 412 -12.24 -11.72 -8.37
N LYS A 413 -13.31 -11.16 -8.96
CA LYS A 413 -13.18 -10.55 -10.28
C LYS A 413 -13.86 -9.19 -10.42
N LEU A 414 -15.17 -9.11 -10.28
CA LEU A 414 -15.88 -7.84 -10.34
C LEU A 414 -15.61 -7.08 -9.04
N GLY A 415 -14.57 -6.27 -9.05
CA GLY A 415 -14.12 -5.50 -7.90
C GLY A 415 -14.90 -4.21 -7.75
N GLN A 416 -14.70 -3.59 -6.60
CA GLN A 416 -15.20 -2.25 -6.37
C GLN A 416 -14.54 -1.28 -7.33
N PHE A 417 -15.24 -0.17 -7.62
CA PHE A 417 -14.75 0.92 -8.43
C PHE A 417 -13.25 1.15 -8.29
N PHE A 418 -12.53 1.08 -9.42
CA PHE A 418 -11.11 1.40 -9.53
C PHE A 418 -10.12 0.57 -8.70
N ASN A 419 -10.54 -0.54 -8.10
CA ASN A 419 -9.60 -1.51 -7.53
C ASN A 419 -8.94 -2.38 -8.62
N LEU A 420 -8.98 -1.94 -9.87
CA LEU A 420 -8.23 -2.57 -10.94
C LEU A 420 -6.77 -2.17 -10.82
N ALA A 421 -5.93 -3.16 -10.60
CA ALA A 421 -4.49 -2.98 -10.62
C ALA A 421 -4.00 -2.92 -12.07
N ILE A 422 -3.14 -1.97 -12.35
CA ILE A 422 -2.41 -1.85 -13.61
C ILE A 422 -0.99 -2.28 -13.35
N LYS A 423 -0.51 -3.21 -14.17
CA LYS A 423 0.81 -3.80 -14.01
C LYS A 423 1.56 -3.79 -15.33
N TYR A 424 2.86 -3.56 -15.24
CA TYR A 424 3.81 -3.81 -16.31
C TYR A 424 4.35 -5.23 -16.16
N ASN A 425 4.23 -6.04 -17.20
CA ASN A 425 4.59 -7.46 -17.15
C ASN A 425 5.94 -7.76 -17.78
N SER A 426 6.18 -7.26 -18.98
CA SER A 426 7.39 -7.59 -19.75
C SER A 426 7.69 -6.60 -20.86
N LEU A 427 8.92 -6.62 -21.34
CA LEU A 427 9.44 -5.89 -22.51
C LEU A 427 9.79 -6.88 -23.61
N SER A 428 9.49 -6.53 -24.86
CA SER A 428 9.98 -7.23 -26.03
C SER A 428 10.51 -6.22 -27.06
N THR A 429 11.65 -6.53 -27.67
CA THR A 429 12.27 -5.72 -28.71
C THR A 429 12.13 -6.45 -30.05
N LYS A 430 11.76 -5.73 -31.11
CA LYS A 430 11.69 -6.19 -32.49
C LYS A 430 12.54 -5.32 -33.37
#